data_29f0c5b51eb53be62aeeb9e9f74389d1
#
_entry.id   29f0c5b51eb53be62aeeb9e9f74389d1
#
_cell.length_a   1.000
_cell.length_b   1.000
_cell.length_c   1.000
_cell.angle_alpha   90.00
_cell.angle_beta   90.00
_cell.angle_gamma   90.00
#
_symmetry.space_group_name_H-M   'P 1'
#
loop_
_entity.id
_entity.type
_entity.pdbx_description
1 polymer ?
#
loop_
_entity_poly.entity_id
_entity_poly.type
_entity_poly.pdbx_seq_one_letter_code
_entity_poly.pdbx_strand_id
1 'polypeptide(L)'
;IAAQIVYYVWAWLRVSDDVPERARPETRVDVAVPSGNFGNIYAGHLARTMGVPIRRLILATNENNVLDEFFRTGVYAPRPREATLATSSPSMDISKASNLERFIHTLLGPEAFVEAWSKLERTGRLDLSAQRDRMVGEFGFVSGTSTHADRLAAIRLVHAATGRLIDPHTADGVTVALARRKGREGGRPAPAPAPTLVMETAKATKFGETVAEAMGSAPPLDESLAQMLRAEQHVVEIPNDVERL
;
A
#
# COMPACT_ATOMS: atom_id res chain seq x y z
N ILE A 1 -7.02 4.05 -10.34
CA ILE A 1 -7.62 2.96 -9.54
C ILE A 1 -8.12 1.85 -10.44
N ALA A 2 -9.02 2.12 -11.41
CA ALA A 2 -9.60 1.07 -12.25
C ALA A 2 -8.55 0.17 -12.93
N ALA A 3 -7.54 0.76 -13.57
CA ALA A 3 -6.44 0.01 -14.19
C ALA A 3 -5.64 -0.85 -13.19
N GLN A 4 -5.58 -0.44 -11.93
CA GLN A 4 -4.85 -1.17 -10.89
C GLN A 4 -5.58 -2.46 -10.43
N ILE A 5 -6.87 -2.61 -10.70
CA ILE A 5 -7.64 -3.83 -10.40
C ILE A 5 -7.01 -5.05 -11.10
N VAL A 6 -6.49 -4.84 -12.32
CA VAL A 6 -5.84 -5.89 -13.12
C VAL A 6 -4.70 -6.58 -12.37
N TYR A 7 -3.93 -5.84 -11.58
CA TYR A 7 -2.79 -6.40 -10.83
C TYR A 7 -3.24 -7.43 -9.80
N TYR A 8 -4.37 -7.20 -9.14
CA TYR A 8 -4.93 -8.11 -8.13
C TYR A 8 -5.48 -9.39 -8.77
N VAL A 9 -6.22 -9.24 -9.86
CA VAL A 9 -6.75 -10.38 -10.63
C VAL A 9 -5.59 -11.21 -11.17
N TRP A 10 -4.60 -10.57 -11.82
CA TRP A 10 -3.44 -11.24 -12.38
C TRP A 10 -2.62 -11.97 -11.31
N ALA A 11 -2.30 -11.30 -10.20
CA ALA A 11 -1.51 -11.90 -9.13
C ALA A 11 -2.22 -13.10 -8.50
N TRP A 12 -3.54 -13.02 -8.28
CA TRP A 12 -4.33 -14.14 -7.81
C TRP A 12 -4.35 -15.30 -8.80
N LEU A 13 -4.53 -15.03 -10.08
CA LEU A 13 -4.47 -16.06 -11.12
C LEU A 13 -3.12 -16.78 -11.10
N ARG A 14 -2.02 -16.04 -10.98
CA ARG A 14 -0.66 -16.65 -10.91
C ARG A 14 -0.48 -17.56 -9.69
N VAL A 15 -0.99 -17.16 -8.54
CA VAL A 15 -0.94 -18.00 -7.32
C VAL A 15 -1.83 -19.25 -7.42
N SER A 16 -2.86 -19.20 -8.24
CA SER A 16 -3.81 -20.30 -8.43
C SER A 16 -3.60 -21.10 -9.71
N ASP A 17 -2.50 -20.90 -10.44
CA ASP A 17 -2.26 -21.59 -11.72
C ASP A 17 -2.27 -23.12 -11.60
N ASP A 18 -1.66 -23.65 -10.55
CA ASP A 18 -1.58 -25.09 -10.29
C ASP A 18 -2.83 -25.66 -9.61
N VAL A 19 -3.84 -24.81 -9.33
CA VAL A 19 -5.08 -25.22 -8.70
C VAL A 19 -6.13 -25.53 -9.78
N PRO A 20 -6.80 -26.70 -9.73
CA PRO A 20 -7.89 -27.00 -10.65
C PRO A 20 -8.93 -25.87 -10.69
N GLU A 21 -9.41 -25.50 -11.88
CA GLU A 21 -10.28 -24.34 -12.10
C GLU A 21 -11.48 -24.29 -11.15
N ARG A 22 -12.13 -25.43 -10.93
CA ARG A 22 -13.27 -25.55 -9.98
C ARG A 22 -12.93 -25.25 -8.54
N ALA A 23 -11.65 -25.37 -8.13
CA ALA A 23 -11.19 -25.15 -6.76
C ALA A 23 -10.49 -23.76 -6.59
N ARG A 24 -10.22 -23.05 -7.69
CA ARG A 24 -9.59 -21.71 -7.64
C ARG A 24 -10.35 -20.72 -6.77
N PRO A 25 -11.68 -20.64 -6.77
CA PRO A 25 -12.41 -19.71 -5.90
C PRO A 25 -12.17 -19.92 -4.39
N GLU A 26 -11.72 -21.11 -4.01
CA GLU A 26 -11.38 -21.43 -2.62
C GLU A 26 -9.94 -21.00 -2.25
N THR A 27 -9.12 -20.67 -3.25
CA THR A 27 -7.72 -20.20 -3.07
C THR A 27 -7.72 -18.77 -2.58
N ARG A 28 -7.87 -18.60 -1.26
CA ARG A 28 -7.84 -17.28 -0.62
C ARG A 28 -6.42 -16.76 -0.50
N VAL A 29 -6.24 -15.47 -0.73
CA VAL A 29 -4.97 -14.75 -0.57
C VAL A 29 -5.11 -13.58 0.38
N ASP A 30 -4.02 -13.22 1.06
CA ASP A 30 -3.87 -11.91 1.68
C ASP A 30 -3.04 -11.04 0.74
N VAL A 31 -3.31 -9.73 0.69
CA VAL A 31 -2.56 -8.82 -0.15
C VAL A 31 -2.04 -7.66 0.67
N ALA A 32 -0.72 -7.53 0.77
CA ALA A 32 -0.05 -6.40 1.41
C ALA A 32 0.24 -5.32 0.38
N VAL A 33 -0.17 -4.10 0.69
CA VAL A 33 -0.14 -2.97 -0.23
C VAL A 33 0.51 -1.77 0.43
N PRO A 34 1.70 -1.33 -0.05
CA PRO A 34 2.26 -0.05 0.33
C PRO A 34 1.30 1.08 -0.03
N SER A 35 0.93 1.91 0.94
CA SER A 35 -0.16 2.86 0.76
C SER A 35 0.10 4.23 1.39
N GLY A 36 0.20 5.27 0.54
CA GLY A 36 0.12 6.67 0.93
C GLY A 36 -1.27 7.24 0.61
N ASN A 37 -1.63 7.33 -0.67
CA ASN A 37 -2.89 7.93 -1.16
C ASN A 37 -4.10 6.98 -1.17
N PHE A 38 -3.96 5.75 -0.68
CA PHE A 38 -5.03 4.75 -0.62
C PHE A 38 -5.55 4.24 -1.98
N GLY A 39 -5.03 4.72 -3.11
CA GLY A 39 -5.54 4.39 -4.44
C GLY A 39 -5.36 2.92 -4.81
N ASN A 40 -4.15 2.37 -4.63
CA ASN A 40 -3.83 1.00 -4.98
C ASN A 40 -4.62 0.01 -4.10
N ILE A 41 -4.60 0.16 -2.79
CA ILE A 41 -5.33 -0.76 -1.89
C ILE A 41 -6.85 -0.69 -2.09
N TYR A 42 -7.39 0.48 -2.48
CA TYR A 42 -8.80 0.59 -2.85
C TYR A 42 -9.11 -0.19 -4.14
N ALA A 43 -8.19 -0.23 -5.11
CA ALA A 43 -8.33 -1.13 -6.26
C ALA A 43 -8.38 -2.61 -5.84
N GLY A 44 -7.62 -2.99 -4.81
CA GLY A 44 -7.71 -4.32 -4.19
C GLY A 44 -9.08 -4.58 -3.55
N HIS A 45 -9.65 -3.58 -2.90
CA HIS A 45 -11.02 -3.67 -2.38
C HIS A 45 -12.02 -3.89 -3.52
N LEU A 46 -11.92 -3.15 -4.62
CA LEU A 46 -12.77 -3.35 -5.79
C LEU A 46 -12.59 -4.74 -6.41
N ALA A 47 -11.35 -5.22 -6.56
CA ALA A 47 -11.09 -6.58 -7.03
C ALA A 47 -11.80 -7.63 -6.13
N ARG A 48 -11.74 -7.45 -4.81
CA ARG A 48 -12.43 -8.31 -3.85
C ARG A 48 -13.95 -8.26 -4.02
N THR A 49 -14.54 -7.09 -4.24
CA THR A 49 -15.99 -6.97 -4.49
C THR A 49 -16.41 -7.55 -5.84
N MET A 50 -15.49 -7.64 -6.81
CA MET A 50 -15.68 -8.32 -8.09
C MET A 50 -15.53 -9.84 -8.00
N GLY A 51 -15.21 -10.39 -6.82
CA GLY A 51 -15.17 -11.84 -6.57
C GLY A 51 -13.76 -12.43 -6.48
N VAL A 52 -12.68 -11.63 -6.60
CA VAL A 52 -11.33 -12.14 -6.32
C VAL A 52 -11.25 -12.54 -4.83
N PRO A 53 -10.84 -13.79 -4.49
CA PRO A 53 -10.92 -14.30 -3.13
C PRO A 53 -9.82 -13.74 -2.23
N ILE A 54 -9.80 -12.41 -2.09
CA ILE A 54 -8.93 -11.70 -1.17
C ILE A 54 -9.52 -11.79 0.24
N ARG A 55 -8.81 -12.47 1.13
CA ARG A 55 -9.19 -12.60 2.53
C ARG A 55 -8.96 -11.30 3.30
N ARG A 56 -7.76 -10.73 3.13
CA ARG A 56 -7.32 -9.50 3.80
C ARG A 56 -6.59 -8.56 2.85
N LEU A 57 -6.84 -7.29 3.07
CA LEU A 57 -6.07 -6.19 2.50
C LEU A 57 -5.21 -5.62 3.63
N ILE A 58 -3.90 -5.86 3.54
CA ILE A 58 -2.92 -5.44 4.53
C ILE A 58 -2.35 -4.10 4.09
N LEU A 59 -2.81 -3.03 4.70
CA LEU A 59 -2.34 -1.68 4.45
C LEU A 59 -1.00 -1.47 5.15
N ALA A 60 0.05 -1.20 4.40
CA ALA A 60 1.36 -0.87 4.92
C ALA A 60 1.66 0.61 4.74
N THR A 61 1.99 1.29 5.83
CA THR A 61 2.45 2.69 5.83
C THR A 61 3.92 2.77 6.21
N ASN A 62 4.55 3.89 5.87
CA ASN A 62 5.81 4.29 6.47
C ASN A 62 5.53 5.10 7.77
N GLU A 63 6.49 5.88 8.23
CA GLU A 63 6.38 6.74 9.42
C GLU A 63 5.23 7.75 9.31
N ASN A 64 4.79 8.10 8.10
CA ASN A 64 3.59 8.89 7.85
C ASN A 64 2.33 8.00 7.93
N ASN A 65 2.02 7.55 9.13
CA ASN A 65 1.13 6.43 9.42
C ASN A 65 -0.35 6.82 9.68
N VAL A 66 -0.81 7.93 9.14
CA VAL A 66 -2.21 8.41 9.33
C VAL A 66 -3.25 7.35 8.96
N LEU A 67 -2.99 6.58 7.89
CA LEU A 67 -3.88 5.50 7.47
C LEU A 67 -3.84 4.30 8.44
N ASP A 68 -2.67 3.94 8.96
CA ASP A 68 -2.58 2.88 9.98
C ASP A 68 -3.34 3.29 11.25
N GLU A 69 -3.15 4.51 11.71
CA GLU A 69 -3.91 5.07 12.85
C GLU A 69 -5.42 4.96 12.59
N PHE A 70 -5.88 5.34 11.41
CA PHE A 70 -7.29 5.25 11.05
C PHE A 70 -7.82 3.81 11.12
N PHE A 71 -7.20 2.86 10.46
CA PHE A 71 -7.70 1.47 10.48
C PHE A 71 -7.57 0.79 11.84
N ARG A 72 -6.63 1.24 12.67
CA ARG A 72 -6.45 0.73 14.03
C ARG A 72 -7.42 1.33 15.03
N THR A 73 -7.77 2.61 14.89
CA THR A 73 -8.58 3.34 15.87
C THR A 73 -9.99 3.71 15.40
N GLY A 74 -10.21 3.73 14.10
CA GLY A 74 -11.42 4.27 13.47
C GLY A 74 -11.40 5.81 13.35
N VAL A 75 -10.31 6.47 13.76
CA VAL A 75 -10.21 7.93 13.74
C VAL A 75 -9.25 8.39 12.65
N TYR A 76 -9.76 9.16 11.69
CA TYR A 76 -8.97 9.78 10.65
C TYR A 76 -8.70 11.24 10.97
N ALA A 77 -7.45 11.58 11.16
CA ALA A 77 -6.99 12.93 11.46
C ALA A 77 -5.77 13.27 10.58
N PRO A 78 -5.99 13.79 9.36
CA PRO A 78 -4.91 14.24 8.50
C PRO A 78 -3.99 15.22 9.20
N ARG A 79 -2.69 15.05 9.03
CA ARG A 79 -1.69 15.97 9.59
C ARG A 79 -1.45 17.12 8.62
N PRO A 80 -1.07 18.31 9.11
CA PRO A 80 -0.65 19.41 8.25
C PRO A 80 0.59 19.01 7.43
N ARG A 81 0.79 19.65 6.28
CA ARG A 81 1.88 19.31 5.35
C ARG A 81 3.26 19.36 6.01
N GLU A 82 3.44 20.31 6.91
CA GLU A 82 4.69 20.55 7.63
C GLU A 82 5.04 19.42 8.62
N ALA A 83 4.06 18.62 9.00
CA ALA A 83 4.24 17.44 9.85
C ALA A 83 4.48 16.15 9.05
N THR A 84 4.54 16.23 7.72
CA THR A 84 4.91 15.10 6.88
C THR A 84 6.41 14.88 6.93
N LEU A 85 6.83 13.69 7.33
CA LEU A 85 8.23 13.30 7.41
C LEU A 85 8.74 12.92 6.02
N ALA A 86 9.92 13.40 5.67
CA ALA A 86 10.66 12.90 4.51
C ALA A 86 11.28 11.53 4.86
N THR A 87 10.90 10.49 4.11
CA THR A 87 11.34 9.12 4.37
C THR A 87 12.06 8.50 3.18
N SER A 88 12.63 7.31 3.36
CA SER A 88 13.22 6.52 2.27
C SER A 88 12.20 5.83 1.37
N SER A 89 10.90 5.94 1.66
CA SER A 89 9.79 5.53 0.77
C SER A 89 8.91 6.74 0.39
N PRO A 90 9.44 7.72 -0.35
CA PRO A 90 8.88 9.07 -0.48
C PRO A 90 7.50 9.12 -1.16
N SER A 91 7.14 8.15 -1.99
CA SER A 91 5.80 8.12 -2.59
C SER A 91 4.68 7.89 -1.58
N MET A 92 5.03 7.50 -0.35
CA MET A 92 4.11 7.31 0.77
C MET A 92 4.21 8.43 1.82
N ASP A 93 5.00 9.49 1.56
CA ASP A 93 5.09 10.67 2.43
C ASP A 93 3.84 11.54 2.27
N ILE A 94 2.74 11.01 2.78
CA ILE A 94 1.40 11.54 2.61
C ILE A 94 0.73 11.68 3.97
N SER A 95 0.28 12.89 4.28
CA SER A 95 -0.46 13.19 5.51
C SER A 95 -1.98 13.25 5.31
N LYS A 96 -2.46 13.40 4.05
CA LYS A 96 -3.88 13.35 3.69
C LYS A 96 -4.08 12.45 2.47
N ALA A 97 -4.67 11.27 2.67
CA ALA A 97 -4.88 10.29 1.60
C ALA A 97 -6.03 10.70 0.68
N SER A 98 -5.72 11.02 -0.58
CA SER A 98 -6.67 11.58 -1.55
C SER A 98 -7.75 10.62 -2.04
N ASN A 99 -7.59 9.30 -1.85
CA ASN A 99 -8.60 8.32 -2.29
C ASN A 99 -9.33 7.63 -1.12
N LEU A 100 -9.04 8.00 0.13
CA LEU A 100 -9.72 7.41 1.28
C LEU A 100 -11.22 7.74 1.28
N GLU A 101 -11.60 8.91 0.75
CA GLU A 101 -12.99 9.34 0.61
C GLU A 101 -13.87 8.29 -0.07
N ARG A 102 -13.34 7.58 -1.09
CA ARG A 102 -14.06 6.54 -1.83
C ARG A 102 -14.42 5.35 -0.93
N PHE A 103 -13.51 4.97 -0.05
CA PHE A 103 -13.77 3.91 0.92
C PHE A 103 -14.77 4.38 2.00
N ILE A 104 -14.63 5.61 2.50
CA ILE A 104 -15.57 6.16 3.48
C ILE A 104 -16.98 6.23 2.90
N HIS A 105 -17.11 6.64 1.62
CA HIS A 105 -18.39 6.61 0.90
C HIS A 105 -18.96 5.18 0.82
N THR A 106 -18.12 4.19 0.51
CA THR A 106 -18.55 2.78 0.47
C THR A 106 -18.98 2.27 1.85
N LEU A 107 -18.27 2.68 2.90
CA LEU A 107 -18.51 2.27 4.28
C LEU A 107 -19.82 2.84 4.85
N LEU A 108 -20.11 4.11 4.56
CA LEU A 108 -21.22 4.85 5.15
C LEU A 108 -22.46 4.96 4.27
N GLY A 109 -22.30 4.82 2.95
CA GLY A 109 -23.32 5.21 1.97
C GLY A 109 -23.31 6.71 1.68
N PRO A 110 -24.04 7.15 0.61
CA PRO A 110 -23.91 8.51 0.08
C PRO A 110 -24.35 9.61 1.07
N GLU A 111 -25.45 9.43 1.78
CA GLU A 111 -26.01 10.46 2.65
C GLU A 111 -25.13 10.71 3.88
N ALA A 112 -24.79 9.63 4.62
CA ALA A 112 -23.94 9.74 5.81
C ALA A 112 -22.49 10.15 5.45
N PHE A 113 -22.03 9.83 4.23
CA PHE A 113 -20.73 10.26 3.74
C PHE A 113 -20.63 11.78 3.64
N VAL A 114 -21.65 12.45 3.07
CA VAL A 114 -21.63 13.93 2.89
C VAL A 114 -21.49 14.62 4.23
N GLU A 115 -22.25 14.18 5.24
CA GLU A 115 -22.17 14.77 6.60
C GLU A 115 -20.78 14.53 7.22
N ALA A 116 -20.32 13.28 7.18
CA ALA A 116 -19.03 12.87 7.75
C ALA A 116 -17.85 13.61 7.11
N TRP A 117 -17.85 13.71 5.78
CA TRP A 117 -16.78 14.36 5.03
C TRP A 117 -16.77 15.89 5.26
N SER A 118 -17.94 16.54 5.25
CA SER A 118 -18.07 17.94 5.60
C SER A 118 -17.61 18.24 7.04
N LYS A 119 -17.84 17.32 7.97
CA LYS A 119 -17.31 17.44 9.34
C LYS A 119 -15.78 17.34 9.35
N LEU A 120 -15.19 16.40 8.61
CA LEU A 120 -13.73 16.29 8.47
C LEU A 120 -13.11 17.61 7.94
N GLU A 121 -13.70 18.19 6.89
CA GLU A 121 -13.20 19.43 6.30
C GLU A 121 -13.24 20.63 7.28
N ARG A 122 -14.27 20.70 8.11
CA ARG A 122 -14.40 21.78 9.11
C ARG A 122 -13.51 21.57 10.33
N THR A 123 -13.34 20.35 10.79
CA THR A 123 -12.73 20.05 12.10
C THR A 123 -11.34 19.40 11.98
N GLY A 124 -10.93 18.99 10.79
CA GLY A 124 -9.70 18.23 10.59
C GLY A 124 -9.74 16.81 11.17
N ARG A 125 -10.91 16.32 11.64
CA ARG A 125 -11.04 15.03 12.31
C ARG A 125 -12.33 14.33 11.95
N LEU A 126 -12.24 13.05 11.62
CA LEU A 126 -13.37 12.16 11.39
C LEU A 126 -13.27 10.96 12.32
N ASP A 127 -14.27 10.77 13.17
CA ASP A 127 -14.36 9.63 14.09
C ASP A 127 -15.38 8.63 13.56
N LEU A 128 -14.88 7.47 13.15
CA LEU A 128 -15.64 6.29 12.69
C LEU A 128 -15.29 5.06 13.54
N SER A 129 -14.92 5.26 14.81
CA SER A 129 -14.54 4.16 15.71
C SER A 129 -15.64 3.10 15.85
N ALA A 130 -16.91 3.50 15.77
CA ALA A 130 -18.06 2.59 15.75
C ALA A 130 -18.12 1.69 14.49
N GLN A 131 -17.42 2.05 13.40
CA GLN A 131 -17.35 1.26 12.16
C GLN A 131 -16.11 0.36 12.08
N ARG A 132 -15.22 0.43 13.08
CA ARG A 132 -13.93 -0.28 13.05
C ARG A 132 -14.08 -1.79 12.83
N ASP A 133 -15.01 -2.42 13.52
CA ASP A 133 -15.23 -3.87 13.40
C ASP A 133 -15.73 -4.26 12.00
N ARG A 134 -16.49 -3.38 11.34
CA ARG A 134 -16.88 -3.57 9.94
C ARG A 134 -15.69 -3.44 8.99
N MET A 135 -14.80 -2.46 9.22
CA MET A 135 -13.60 -2.28 8.39
C MET A 135 -12.73 -3.55 8.40
N VAL A 136 -12.61 -4.21 9.56
CA VAL A 136 -11.82 -5.44 9.73
C VAL A 136 -12.60 -6.68 9.28
N GLY A 137 -13.82 -6.87 9.76
CA GLY A 137 -14.61 -8.09 9.56
C GLY A 137 -15.25 -8.19 8.18
N GLU A 138 -15.95 -7.14 7.76
CA GLU A 138 -16.67 -7.11 6.49
C GLU A 138 -15.73 -6.77 5.32
N PHE A 139 -14.95 -5.69 5.47
CA PHE A 139 -14.07 -5.19 4.41
C PHE A 139 -12.69 -5.83 4.38
N GLY A 140 -12.28 -6.52 5.43
CA GLY A 140 -11.02 -7.27 5.50
C GLY A 140 -9.77 -6.42 5.60
N PHE A 141 -9.88 -5.13 5.98
CA PHE A 141 -8.73 -4.26 6.15
C PHE A 141 -8.01 -4.53 7.46
N VAL A 142 -6.70 -4.65 7.38
CA VAL A 142 -5.76 -4.63 8.50
C VAL A 142 -4.59 -3.75 8.13
N SER A 143 -3.88 -3.18 9.11
CA SER A 143 -2.84 -2.21 8.81
C SER A 143 -1.60 -2.38 9.69
N GLY A 144 -0.53 -1.73 9.31
CA GLY A 144 0.71 -1.65 10.09
C GLY A 144 1.64 -0.58 9.53
N THR A 145 2.63 -0.25 10.34
CA THR A 145 3.65 0.76 10.03
C THR A 145 5.03 0.09 9.95
N SER A 146 5.86 0.59 9.05
CA SER A 146 7.27 0.21 8.87
C SER A 146 8.14 1.44 9.09
N THR A 147 9.33 1.23 9.63
CA THR A 147 10.36 2.26 9.83
C THR A 147 11.47 2.14 8.79
N HIS A 148 12.34 3.15 8.72
CA HIS A 148 13.52 3.10 7.85
C HIS A 148 14.37 1.85 8.12
N ALA A 149 14.64 1.54 9.38
CA ALA A 149 15.42 0.34 9.75
C ALA A 149 14.74 -0.96 9.29
N ASP A 150 13.41 -1.04 9.38
CA ASP A 150 12.64 -2.18 8.90
C ASP A 150 12.74 -2.34 7.38
N ARG A 151 12.70 -1.22 6.62
CA ARG A 151 12.88 -1.24 5.16
C ARG A 151 14.23 -1.80 4.76
N LEU A 152 15.32 -1.32 5.39
CA LEU A 152 16.68 -1.83 5.13
C LEU A 152 16.78 -3.32 5.44
N ALA A 153 16.18 -3.75 6.57
CA ALA A 153 16.16 -5.17 6.94
C ALA A 153 15.34 -6.02 5.95
N ALA A 154 14.20 -5.52 5.48
CA ALA A 154 13.36 -6.23 4.50
C ALA A 154 14.05 -6.36 3.14
N ILE A 155 14.74 -5.32 2.65
CA ILE A 155 15.52 -5.39 1.40
C ILE A 155 16.58 -6.49 1.50
N ARG A 156 17.37 -6.49 2.59
CA ARG A 156 18.39 -7.54 2.84
C ARG A 156 17.78 -8.94 2.92
N LEU A 157 16.67 -9.07 3.64
CA LEU A 157 15.99 -10.36 3.83
C LEU A 157 15.50 -10.93 2.51
N VAL A 158 14.81 -10.12 1.69
CA VAL A 158 14.30 -10.56 0.39
C VAL A 158 15.44 -10.92 -0.54
N HIS A 159 16.48 -10.10 -0.60
CA HIS A 159 17.65 -10.39 -1.43
C HIS A 159 18.34 -11.70 -1.02
N ALA A 160 18.58 -11.90 0.27
CA ALA A 160 19.19 -13.14 0.77
C ALA A 160 18.34 -14.39 0.47
N ALA A 161 17.02 -14.28 0.53
CA ALA A 161 16.11 -15.40 0.30
C ALA A 161 15.83 -15.70 -1.17
N THR A 162 15.91 -14.70 -2.07
CA THR A 162 15.41 -14.82 -3.45
C THR A 162 16.37 -14.34 -4.53
N GLY A 163 17.45 -13.64 -4.17
CA GLY A 163 18.34 -12.94 -5.08
C GLY A 163 17.74 -11.66 -5.71
N ARG A 164 16.49 -11.30 -5.37
CA ARG A 164 15.83 -10.12 -5.92
C ARG A 164 16.03 -8.90 -5.03
N LEU A 165 16.27 -7.75 -5.65
CA LEU A 165 16.23 -6.45 -4.99
C LEU A 165 14.83 -5.88 -5.10
N ILE A 166 14.29 -5.40 -3.98
CA ILE A 166 13.01 -4.70 -3.91
C ILE A 166 13.24 -3.22 -3.57
N ASP A 167 12.31 -2.37 -3.98
CA ASP A 167 12.30 -0.96 -3.63
C ASP A 167 11.83 -0.73 -2.18
N PRO A 168 12.13 0.44 -1.57
CA PRO A 168 11.78 0.69 -0.17
C PRO A 168 10.28 0.70 0.12
N HIS A 169 9.40 1.03 -0.85
CA HIS A 169 7.96 0.95 -0.64
C HIS A 169 7.50 -0.51 -0.60
N THR A 170 8.00 -1.34 -1.49
CA THR A 170 7.76 -2.80 -1.44
C THR A 170 8.27 -3.38 -0.12
N ALA A 171 9.39 -2.86 0.40
CA ALA A 171 9.93 -3.26 1.69
C ALA A 171 8.99 -2.93 2.86
N ASP A 172 8.28 -1.78 2.82
CA ASP A 172 7.21 -1.47 3.80
C ASP A 172 6.11 -2.55 3.77
N GLY A 173 5.69 -2.94 2.56
CA GLY A 173 4.72 -4.02 2.37
C GLY A 173 5.16 -5.36 2.94
N VAL A 174 6.42 -5.76 2.68
CA VAL A 174 7.01 -7.00 3.19
C VAL A 174 7.09 -6.98 4.71
N THR A 175 7.56 -5.87 5.29
CA THR A 175 7.68 -5.70 6.75
C THR A 175 6.34 -5.92 7.44
N VAL A 176 5.31 -5.21 7.00
CA VAL A 176 3.99 -5.30 7.61
C VAL A 176 3.36 -6.68 7.39
N ALA A 177 3.53 -7.28 6.20
CA ALA A 177 3.06 -8.64 5.92
C ALA A 177 3.69 -9.66 6.87
N LEU A 178 5.01 -9.61 7.07
CA LEU A 178 5.72 -10.52 7.96
C LEU A 178 5.34 -10.32 9.43
N ALA A 179 5.17 -9.07 9.87
CA ALA A 179 4.72 -8.76 11.23
C ALA A 179 3.33 -9.35 11.50
N ARG A 180 2.41 -9.24 10.53
CA ARG A 180 1.07 -9.82 10.61
C ARG A 180 1.06 -11.36 10.65
N ARG A 181 1.97 -12.01 9.96
CA ARG A 181 2.11 -13.49 10.02
C ARG A 181 2.61 -13.98 11.37
N LYS A 182 3.44 -13.22 12.06
CA LYS A 182 3.96 -13.56 13.40
C LYS A 182 2.96 -13.25 14.52
N GLY A 183 2.07 -12.28 14.31
CA GLY A 183 1.09 -11.86 15.31
C GLY A 183 0.00 -12.90 15.51
N ARG A 184 -0.29 -13.25 16.77
CA ARG A 184 -1.50 -13.99 17.14
C ARG A 184 -2.68 -13.01 17.13
N GLU A 185 -3.67 -13.25 16.30
CA GLU A 185 -4.89 -12.46 16.35
C GLU A 185 -5.71 -12.86 17.57
N GLY A 186 -5.81 -11.92 18.54
CA GLY A 186 -6.69 -12.09 19.69
C GLY A 186 -6.45 -13.35 20.53
N GLY A 187 -5.21 -13.89 20.59
CA GLY A 187 -4.87 -15.08 21.35
C GLY A 187 -5.35 -16.41 20.74
N ARG A 188 -6.02 -16.39 19.59
CA ARG A 188 -6.39 -17.60 18.84
C ARG A 188 -5.32 -17.98 17.83
N PRO A 189 -5.11 -19.28 17.53
CA PRO A 189 -4.29 -19.69 16.38
C PRO A 189 -4.84 -19.01 15.13
N ALA A 190 -3.96 -18.32 14.37
CA ALA A 190 -4.35 -17.82 13.06
C ALA A 190 -4.87 -19.01 12.21
N PRO A 191 -5.95 -18.84 11.43
CA PRO A 191 -6.33 -19.84 10.45
C PRO A 191 -5.14 -20.12 9.53
N ALA A 192 -5.11 -21.34 8.92
CA ALA A 192 -4.03 -21.77 8.05
C ALA A 192 -3.53 -20.61 7.16
N PRO A 193 -2.20 -20.38 7.11
CA PRO A 193 -1.66 -19.18 6.45
C PRO A 193 -2.02 -19.21 4.98
N ALA A 194 -2.87 -18.27 4.56
CA ALA A 194 -3.11 -18.01 3.14
C ALA A 194 -1.81 -17.45 2.51
N PRO A 195 -1.54 -17.73 1.23
CA PRO A 195 -0.49 -17.04 0.51
C PRO A 195 -0.64 -15.53 0.67
N THR A 196 0.46 -14.84 0.93
CA THR A 196 0.45 -13.38 1.03
C THR A 196 1.16 -12.80 -0.19
N LEU A 197 0.41 -12.06 -0.98
CA LEU A 197 0.93 -11.26 -2.08
C LEU A 197 1.42 -9.93 -1.53
N VAL A 198 2.56 -9.45 -1.98
CA VAL A 198 3.03 -8.09 -1.70
C VAL A 198 3.06 -7.33 -3.02
N MET A 199 2.35 -6.20 -3.08
CA MET A 199 2.30 -5.38 -4.29
C MET A 199 3.62 -4.63 -4.45
N GLU A 200 4.37 -4.97 -5.50
CA GLU A 200 5.56 -4.21 -5.91
C GLU A 200 5.12 -2.90 -6.55
N THR A 201 5.74 -1.79 -6.15
CA THR A 201 5.30 -0.45 -6.55
C THR A 201 6.30 0.27 -7.44
N ALA A 202 7.57 -0.08 -7.36
CA ALA A 202 8.63 0.54 -8.15
C ALA A 202 9.82 -0.41 -8.34
N LYS A 203 10.74 -0.04 -9.23
CA LYS A 203 12.01 -0.75 -9.37
C LYS A 203 13.01 -0.26 -8.31
N ALA A 204 13.80 -1.16 -7.75
CA ALA A 204 14.85 -0.86 -6.77
C ALA A 204 15.84 0.21 -7.28
N THR A 205 16.10 0.24 -8.58
CA THR A 205 17.01 1.19 -9.24
C THR A 205 16.57 2.66 -9.12
N LYS A 206 15.28 2.94 -8.88
CA LYS A 206 14.80 4.31 -8.63
C LYS A 206 15.21 4.85 -7.25
N PHE A 207 15.58 3.98 -6.34
CA PHE A 207 15.90 4.29 -4.94
C PHE A 207 17.29 3.79 -4.59
N GLY A 208 18.24 4.07 -5.49
CA GLY A 208 19.61 3.56 -5.44
C GLY A 208 20.32 3.85 -4.12
N GLU A 209 20.12 5.02 -3.52
CA GLU A 209 20.70 5.40 -2.24
C GLU A 209 20.23 4.48 -1.10
N THR A 210 18.94 4.30 -0.95
CA THR A 210 18.38 3.42 0.09
C THR A 210 18.78 1.97 -0.11
N VAL A 211 18.82 1.51 -1.37
CA VAL A 211 19.28 0.16 -1.69
C VAL A 211 20.75 0.00 -1.41
N ALA A 212 21.57 1.00 -1.72
CA ALA A 212 23.00 1.01 -1.40
C ALA A 212 23.26 0.98 0.11
N GLU A 213 22.47 1.73 0.88
CA GLU A 213 22.53 1.69 2.35
C GLU A 213 22.17 0.29 2.89
N ALA A 214 21.19 -0.35 2.30
CA ALA A 214 20.80 -1.71 2.70
C ALA A 214 21.85 -2.75 2.32
N MET A 215 22.44 -2.65 1.11
CA MET A 215 23.23 -3.71 0.49
C MET A 215 24.74 -3.47 0.46
N GLY A 216 25.16 -2.24 0.80
CA GLY A 216 26.56 -1.82 0.66
C GLY A 216 26.97 -1.41 -0.75
N SER A 217 26.07 -1.51 -1.74
CA SER A 217 26.29 -1.11 -3.12
C SER A 217 24.99 -0.74 -3.81
N ALA A 218 25.06 0.19 -4.76
CA ALA A 218 23.89 0.56 -5.57
C ALA A 218 23.37 -0.63 -6.42
N PRO A 219 22.06 -0.69 -6.69
CA PRO A 219 21.51 -1.72 -7.55
C PRO A 219 22.08 -1.57 -8.99
N PRO A 220 22.33 -2.68 -9.69
CA PRO A 220 22.78 -2.62 -11.07
C PRO A 220 21.70 -1.97 -11.95
N LEU A 221 22.11 -1.02 -12.79
CA LEU A 221 21.24 -0.44 -13.81
C LEU A 221 21.13 -1.41 -14.99
N ASP A 222 19.93 -1.65 -15.47
CA ASP A 222 19.77 -2.28 -16.79
C ASP A 222 20.24 -1.31 -17.89
N GLU A 223 20.65 -1.87 -19.04
CA GLU A 223 21.22 -1.08 -20.14
C GLU A 223 20.22 -0.03 -20.67
N SER A 224 18.94 -0.34 -20.75
CA SER A 224 17.89 0.57 -21.21
C SER A 224 17.78 1.79 -20.28
N LEU A 225 17.80 1.58 -18.97
CA LEU A 225 17.76 2.66 -17.99
C LEU A 225 19.06 3.48 -18.03
N ALA A 226 20.21 2.82 -18.17
CA ALA A 226 21.50 3.50 -18.29
C ALA A 226 21.56 4.39 -19.54
N GLN A 227 21.02 3.94 -20.67
CA GLN A 227 20.91 4.73 -21.91
C GLN A 227 19.96 5.92 -21.72
N MET A 228 18.79 5.69 -21.11
CA MET A 228 17.83 6.75 -20.83
C MET A 228 18.40 7.86 -19.94
N LEU A 229 19.18 7.51 -18.90
CA LEU A 229 19.83 8.46 -18.02
C LEU A 229 20.95 9.28 -18.71
N ARG A 230 21.52 8.78 -19.80
CA ARG A 230 22.53 9.47 -20.62
C ARG A 230 21.92 10.26 -21.76
N ALA A 231 20.66 10.05 -22.09
CA ALA A 231 19.99 10.75 -23.18
C ALA A 231 19.85 12.25 -22.88
N GLU A 232 19.90 13.05 -23.93
CA GLU A 232 19.67 14.47 -23.85
C GLU A 232 18.25 14.74 -23.29
N GLN A 233 18.18 15.63 -22.31
CA GLN A 233 16.90 16.01 -21.72
C GLN A 233 16.27 17.17 -22.53
N HIS A 234 15.10 16.94 -23.08
CA HIS A 234 14.29 17.95 -23.71
C HIS A 234 13.28 18.51 -22.70
N VAL A 235 13.60 19.67 -22.13
CA VAL A 235 12.74 20.34 -21.14
C VAL A 235 12.24 21.65 -21.74
N VAL A 236 10.93 21.85 -21.65
CA VAL A 236 10.29 23.14 -21.96
C VAL A 236 9.85 23.75 -20.63
N GLU A 237 10.46 24.87 -20.29
CA GLU A 237 10.02 25.65 -19.13
C GLU A 237 8.77 26.44 -19.49
N ILE A 238 7.71 26.19 -18.74
CA ILE A 238 6.44 26.91 -18.86
C ILE A 238 6.16 27.64 -17.55
N PRO A 239 5.62 28.87 -17.60
CA PRO A 239 5.17 29.56 -16.40
C PRO A 239 3.98 28.80 -15.78
N ASN A 240 3.81 28.94 -14.46
CA ASN A 240 2.65 28.39 -13.76
C ASN A 240 1.40 29.23 -14.07
N ASP A 241 0.94 29.14 -15.30
CA ASP A 241 -0.17 29.89 -15.87
C ASP A 241 -0.99 28.97 -16.76
N VAL A 242 -2.25 28.72 -16.38
CA VAL A 242 -3.16 27.79 -17.06
C VAL A 242 -3.48 28.24 -18.50
N GLU A 243 -3.44 29.55 -18.78
CA GLU A 243 -3.72 30.09 -20.13
C GLU A 243 -2.57 29.84 -21.13
N ARG A 244 -1.41 29.37 -20.65
CA ARG A 244 -0.22 29.06 -21.47
C ARG A 244 0.08 27.58 -21.62
N LEU A 245 -0.79 26.72 -21.08
CA LEU A 245 -0.79 25.27 -21.27
C LEU A 245 -1.63 24.88 -22.50
#